data_56046881415488c2445035d066be0d55
#
_entry.id   56046881415488c2445035d066be0d55
#
_cell.length_a   1.000
_cell.length_b   1.000
_cell.length_c   1.000
_cell.angle_alpha   90.00
_cell.angle_beta   90.00
_cell.angle_gamma   90.00
#
_symmetry.space_group_name_H-M   'P 1'
#
loop_
_entity.id
_entity.type
_entity.pdbx_description
1 polymer ?
#
loop_
_entity_poly.entity_id
_entity_poly.type
_entity_poly.pdbx_seq_one_letter_code
_entity_poly.pdbx_strand_id
1 'polypeptide(L)'
;MLRAGFICTLAASLVLPAGAARAACDKPVYLTLDTGHMGVAPLIADVLKRQHVLVTFFAANEKTQEGDGSLGNFWAGWWKARAAEGHAFASHTYDHVYWRADAGSAQSPSFRVRPSAGPQTGREFTVTAQQYCEEIALSEARLKEITGQAPLPLFRAPGGKTSARLLQAAKRCGYAHVGWSPAGFLGDELPSERYSNAALLQQALEHIRPGDILLAHLGIWSRKDPWAPAVLEPLIEGLKSRGFCFRTLRDHPEYQGWIAAHPVR
;
A
#
# COMPACT_ATOMS: atom_id res chain seq x y z
N MET A 1 62.73 0.62 49.13
CA MET A 1 61.47 -0.07 49.04
C MET A 1 60.63 0.55 47.90
N LEU A 2 60.73 -0.01 46.66
CA LEU A 2 60.00 0.47 45.51
C LEU A 2 58.61 -0.31 45.45
N ARG A 3 57.52 0.44 45.38
CA ARG A 3 56.22 -0.13 45.12
C ARG A 3 55.92 -0.02 43.63
N ALA A 4 55.79 -1.17 42.97
CA ALA A 4 55.33 -1.27 41.59
C ALA A 4 53.80 -1.17 41.56
N GLY A 5 53.24 -0.15 40.88
CA GLY A 5 51.81 -0.03 40.61
C GLY A 5 51.44 -0.77 39.32
N PHE A 6 50.54 -1.75 39.42
CA PHE A 6 49.95 -2.43 38.30
C PHE A 6 48.78 -1.57 37.74
N ILE A 7 48.92 -1.13 36.49
CA ILE A 7 47.84 -0.47 35.75
C ILE A 7 47.06 -1.57 34.98
N CYS A 8 45.84 -1.83 35.40
CA CYS A 8 44.93 -2.74 34.74
C CYS A 8 44.16 -1.96 33.66
N THR A 9 44.50 -2.17 32.40
CA THR A 9 43.78 -1.59 31.26
C THR A 9 42.57 -2.45 30.95
N LEU A 10 41.35 -1.95 31.24
CA LEU A 10 40.09 -2.55 30.77
C LEU A 10 39.91 -2.26 29.27
N ALA A 11 40.02 -3.29 28.45
CA ALA A 11 39.61 -3.24 27.06
C ALA A 11 38.10 -3.36 26.97
N ALA A 12 37.39 -2.26 26.65
CA ALA A 12 35.99 -2.25 26.36
C ALA A 12 35.77 -2.80 24.94
N SER A 13 35.24 -4.03 24.84
CA SER A 13 34.82 -4.62 23.55
C SER A 13 33.55 -3.97 23.09
N LEU A 14 33.58 -3.14 22.03
CA LEU A 14 32.39 -2.64 21.32
C LEU A 14 31.72 -3.83 20.60
N VAL A 15 30.62 -4.29 21.14
CA VAL A 15 29.70 -5.21 20.43
C VAL A 15 28.85 -4.36 19.47
N LEU A 16 29.22 -4.34 18.18
CA LEU A 16 28.38 -3.78 17.13
C LEU A 16 27.13 -4.67 17.00
N PRO A 17 25.91 -4.09 16.98
CA PRO A 17 24.71 -4.89 16.73
C PRO A 17 24.81 -5.47 15.31
N ALA A 18 24.82 -6.80 15.21
CA ALA A 18 24.70 -7.49 13.95
C ALA A 18 23.33 -7.11 13.34
N GLY A 19 23.33 -6.21 12.35
CA GLY A 19 22.15 -5.96 11.54
C GLY A 19 21.68 -7.29 10.97
N ALA A 20 20.46 -7.72 11.32
CA ALA A 20 19.88 -8.95 10.79
C ALA A 20 19.92 -8.88 9.25
N ALA A 21 20.83 -9.64 8.65
CA ALA A 21 20.90 -9.76 7.20
C ALA A 21 19.53 -10.25 6.71
N ARG A 22 18.86 -9.42 5.94
CA ARG A 22 17.56 -9.78 5.31
C ARG A 22 17.82 -11.03 4.48
N ALA A 23 17.11 -12.11 4.76
CA ALA A 23 17.26 -13.35 3.99
C ALA A 23 17.14 -13.06 2.49
N ALA A 24 18.04 -13.65 1.70
CA ALA A 24 18.01 -13.54 0.25
C ALA A 24 16.62 -13.92 -0.28
N CYS A 25 16.08 -13.14 -1.19
CA CYS A 25 14.74 -13.31 -1.73
C CYS A 25 14.83 -13.32 -3.25
N ASP A 26 14.86 -14.51 -3.82
CA ASP A 26 15.04 -14.70 -5.26
C ASP A 26 13.71 -14.63 -6.06
N LYS A 27 12.57 -14.78 -5.36
CA LYS A 27 11.23 -14.73 -5.95
C LYS A 27 10.34 -13.73 -5.20
N PRO A 28 10.66 -12.42 -5.23
CA PRO A 28 9.84 -11.43 -4.53
C PRO A 28 8.46 -11.30 -5.17
N VAL A 29 7.44 -11.08 -4.33
CA VAL A 29 6.12 -10.57 -4.72
C VAL A 29 5.76 -9.41 -3.81
N TYR A 30 4.95 -8.49 -4.33
CA TYR A 30 4.60 -7.24 -3.67
C TYR A 30 3.10 -7.18 -3.45
N LEU A 31 2.66 -7.73 -2.31
CA LEU A 31 1.24 -7.64 -1.93
C LEU A 31 0.91 -6.20 -1.55
N THR A 32 -0.10 -5.66 -2.20
CA THR A 32 -0.63 -4.32 -1.92
C THR A 32 -2.10 -4.39 -1.57
N LEU A 33 -2.52 -3.55 -0.64
CA LEU A 33 -3.89 -3.50 -0.14
C LEU A 33 -4.40 -2.07 -0.24
N ASP A 34 -5.44 -1.87 -1.03
CA ASP A 34 -6.15 -0.61 -1.08
C ASP A 34 -7.18 -0.57 0.06
N THR A 35 -7.55 0.63 0.50
CA THR A 35 -8.67 0.81 1.44
C THR A 35 -9.96 0.24 0.87
N GLY A 36 -11.03 0.46 1.53
CA GLY A 36 -12.38 0.04 1.25
C GLY A 36 -13.20 0.20 2.51
N HIS A 37 -14.18 -0.66 2.76
CA HIS A 37 -15.04 -0.52 3.95
C HIS A 37 -14.39 -0.94 5.27
N MET A 38 -13.14 -1.39 5.29
CA MET A 38 -12.32 -1.80 6.43
C MET A 38 -12.84 -2.99 7.26
N GLY A 39 -13.98 -3.55 6.94
CA GLY A 39 -14.62 -4.59 7.75
C GLY A 39 -13.82 -5.90 7.89
N VAL A 40 -12.88 -6.17 6.98
CA VAL A 40 -11.98 -7.33 7.05
C VAL A 40 -10.54 -6.94 7.42
N ALA A 41 -10.29 -5.65 7.66
CA ALA A 41 -8.95 -5.14 7.98
C ALA A 41 -8.32 -5.81 9.23
N PRO A 42 -9.05 -6.05 10.33
CA PRO A 42 -8.51 -6.78 11.46
C PRO A 42 -8.09 -8.22 11.12
N LEU A 43 -8.92 -8.94 10.35
CA LEU A 43 -8.63 -10.32 9.91
C LEU A 43 -7.40 -10.37 9.01
N ILE A 44 -7.27 -9.41 8.07
CA ILE A 44 -6.10 -9.27 7.21
C ILE A 44 -4.84 -9.03 8.06
N ALA A 45 -4.92 -8.11 9.02
CA ALA A 45 -3.81 -7.82 9.92
C ALA A 45 -3.32 -9.05 10.69
N ASP A 46 -4.24 -9.84 11.20
CA ASP A 46 -3.92 -11.08 11.92
C ASP A 46 -3.22 -12.10 11.00
N VAL A 47 -3.67 -12.27 9.76
CA VAL A 47 -3.02 -13.13 8.78
C VAL A 47 -1.61 -12.63 8.47
N LEU A 48 -1.44 -11.35 8.14
CA LEU A 48 -0.13 -10.76 7.83
C LEU A 48 0.86 -10.95 8.98
N LYS A 49 0.41 -10.74 10.22
CA LYS A 49 1.21 -10.93 11.42
C LYS A 49 1.62 -12.38 11.61
N ARG A 50 0.67 -13.34 11.59
CA ARG A 50 0.97 -14.78 11.73
C ARG A 50 1.90 -15.26 10.65
N GLN A 51 1.69 -14.79 9.43
CA GLN A 51 2.48 -15.18 8.26
C GLN A 51 3.78 -14.37 8.11
N HIS A 52 4.09 -13.42 9.00
CA HIS A 52 5.28 -12.55 8.91
C HIS A 52 5.42 -11.90 7.52
N VAL A 53 4.32 -11.37 6.98
CA VAL A 53 4.27 -10.74 5.66
C VAL A 53 4.13 -9.24 5.80
N LEU A 54 5.04 -8.50 5.17
CA LEU A 54 4.94 -7.05 5.05
C LEU A 54 4.32 -6.68 3.70
N VAL A 55 3.46 -5.67 3.71
CA VAL A 55 2.72 -5.19 2.54
C VAL A 55 2.84 -3.68 2.38
N THR A 56 2.38 -3.16 1.24
CA THR A 56 2.17 -1.73 1.05
C THR A 56 0.67 -1.45 1.00
N PHE A 57 0.21 -0.54 1.85
CA PHE A 57 -1.17 -0.07 1.86
C PHE A 57 -1.29 1.21 1.02
N PHE A 58 -2.31 1.26 0.16
CA PHE A 58 -2.73 2.47 -0.53
C PHE A 58 -4.02 2.97 0.11
N ALA A 59 -3.98 4.14 0.73
CA ALA A 59 -5.08 4.60 1.56
C ALA A 59 -5.79 5.83 0.98
N ALA A 60 -7.12 5.75 0.98
CA ALA A 60 -8.06 6.84 0.79
C ALA A 60 -8.94 6.97 2.04
N ASN A 61 -9.67 8.07 2.23
CA ASN A 61 -10.60 8.21 3.34
C ASN A 61 -12.01 7.78 2.94
N GLU A 62 -12.17 6.51 2.63
CA GLU A 62 -13.44 5.93 2.19
C GLU A 62 -14.41 5.70 3.36
N LYS A 63 -15.69 5.61 3.01
CA LYS A 63 -16.73 5.18 3.95
C LYS A 63 -16.45 3.78 4.45
N THR A 64 -16.53 3.58 5.75
CA THR A 64 -16.29 2.31 6.42
C THR A 64 -17.56 1.70 7.01
N GLN A 65 -17.54 0.42 7.38
CA GLN A 65 -18.64 -0.21 8.10
C GLN A 65 -18.82 0.40 9.48
N GLU A 66 -17.72 0.73 10.15
CA GLU A 66 -17.69 1.35 11.47
C GLU A 66 -16.72 2.54 11.46
N GLY A 67 -17.09 3.61 12.18
CA GLY A 67 -16.25 4.79 12.38
C GLY A 67 -16.48 5.89 11.35
N ASP A 68 -15.50 6.79 11.28
CA ASP A 68 -15.56 8.09 10.64
C ASP A 68 -14.79 8.15 9.30
N GLY A 69 -14.57 6.99 8.69
CA GLY A 69 -13.81 6.84 7.45
C GLY A 69 -12.51 6.06 7.67
N SER A 70 -11.99 5.46 6.60
CA SER A 70 -10.81 4.57 6.68
C SER A 70 -9.53 5.28 7.14
N LEU A 71 -9.41 6.58 6.92
CA LEU A 71 -8.38 7.45 7.50
C LEU A 71 -8.90 8.33 8.64
N GLY A 72 -10.07 8.00 9.20
CA GLY A 72 -10.66 8.66 10.34
C GLY A 72 -9.98 8.30 11.67
N ASN A 73 -10.44 8.94 12.74
CA ASN A 73 -9.87 8.73 14.07
C ASN A 73 -10.16 7.33 14.63
N PHE A 74 -11.30 6.74 14.27
CA PHE A 74 -11.66 5.38 14.67
C PHE A 74 -10.58 4.36 14.26
N TRP A 75 -10.06 4.47 13.02
CA TRP A 75 -9.05 3.55 12.48
C TRP A 75 -7.60 3.95 12.78
N ALA A 76 -7.35 5.11 13.40
CA ALA A 76 -6.00 5.59 13.67
C ALA A 76 -5.13 4.58 14.46
N GLY A 77 -5.69 3.91 15.45
CA GLY A 77 -5.01 2.88 16.23
C GLY A 77 -4.59 1.68 15.37
N TRP A 78 -5.43 1.28 14.42
CA TRP A 78 -5.14 0.20 13.49
C TRP A 78 -3.96 0.55 12.56
N TRP A 79 -3.94 1.76 11.98
CA TRP A 79 -2.85 2.23 11.14
C TRP A 79 -1.53 2.37 11.90
N LYS A 80 -1.56 2.87 13.14
CA LYS A 80 -0.37 2.93 14.02
C LYS A 80 0.23 1.55 14.25
N ALA A 81 -0.60 0.54 14.50
CA ALA A 81 -0.13 -0.83 14.67
C ALA A 81 0.53 -1.36 13.38
N ARG A 82 -0.04 -1.10 12.20
CA ARG A 82 0.57 -1.50 10.92
C ARG A 82 1.91 -0.82 10.68
N ALA A 83 2.04 0.45 11.05
CA ALA A 83 3.32 1.17 10.99
C ALA A 83 4.38 0.54 11.92
N ALA A 84 4.01 0.23 13.16
CA ALA A 84 4.90 -0.42 14.12
C ALA A 84 5.35 -1.82 13.67
N GLU A 85 4.53 -2.53 12.88
CA GLU A 85 4.88 -3.82 12.29
C GLU A 85 5.81 -3.70 11.07
N GLY A 86 6.04 -2.48 10.54
CA GLY A 86 6.98 -2.23 9.44
C GLY A 86 6.35 -2.23 8.05
N HIS A 87 5.03 -2.23 7.95
CA HIS A 87 4.33 -2.05 6.67
C HIS A 87 4.66 -0.71 6.01
N ALA A 88 4.49 -0.62 4.70
CA ALA A 88 4.63 0.62 3.94
C ALA A 88 3.26 1.23 3.63
N PHE A 89 3.23 2.54 3.42
CA PHE A 89 2.02 3.29 3.11
C PHE A 89 2.22 4.16 1.88
N ALA A 90 1.16 4.36 1.11
CA ALA A 90 1.11 5.22 -0.06
C ALA A 90 -0.31 5.79 -0.23
N SER A 91 -0.47 6.75 -1.11
CA SER A 91 -1.74 7.43 -1.33
C SER A 91 -2.66 6.69 -2.32
N HIS A 92 -3.97 6.69 -2.03
CA HIS A 92 -5.01 6.28 -2.97
C HIS A 92 -5.94 7.45 -3.35
N THR A 93 -5.44 8.68 -3.28
CA THR A 93 -6.14 9.97 -3.21
C THR A 93 -7.04 10.04 -1.96
N TYR A 94 -7.20 11.23 -1.37
CA TYR A 94 -7.90 11.33 -0.08
C TYR A 94 -9.37 10.98 -0.20
N ASP A 95 -10.09 11.61 -1.15
CA ASP A 95 -11.52 11.38 -1.37
C ASP A 95 -11.80 10.25 -2.38
N HIS A 96 -10.83 9.36 -2.61
CA HIS A 96 -10.92 8.23 -3.58
C HIS A 96 -11.41 8.72 -4.94
N VAL A 97 -10.60 9.58 -5.58
CA VAL A 97 -10.97 10.40 -6.74
C VAL A 97 -10.73 9.65 -8.05
N TYR A 98 -11.79 9.10 -8.63
CA TYR A 98 -11.74 8.46 -9.95
C TYR A 98 -11.47 9.49 -11.05
N TRP A 99 -10.42 9.29 -11.83
CA TRP A 99 -10.24 9.96 -13.12
C TRP A 99 -11.29 9.45 -14.13
N ARG A 100 -11.89 10.38 -14.89
CA ARG A 100 -12.90 10.08 -15.92
C ARG A 100 -12.43 10.45 -17.31
N ALA A 101 -11.81 11.60 -17.46
CA ALA A 101 -11.27 12.10 -18.72
C ALA A 101 -10.25 13.22 -18.51
N ASP A 102 -9.37 13.39 -19.49
CA ASP A 102 -8.55 14.58 -19.57
C ASP A 102 -9.40 15.79 -19.97
N ALA A 103 -9.06 16.96 -19.43
CA ALA A 103 -9.64 18.27 -19.75
C ALA A 103 -8.52 19.31 -19.81
N GLY A 104 -8.86 20.55 -20.20
CA GLY A 104 -7.88 21.63 -20.35
C GLY A 104 -6.90 21.39 -21.50
N SER A 105 -5.86 22.24 -21.53
CA SER A 105 -4.79 22.16 -22.54
C SER A 105 -3.58 21.37 -22.04
N ALA A 106 -2.61 21.12 -22.90
CA ALA A 106 -1.34 20.51 -22.52
C ALA A 106 -0.53 21.41 -21.55
N GLN A 107 -0.66 22.74 -21.71
CA GLN A 107 0.01 23.75 -20.87
C GLN A 107 -0.71 23.96 -19.53
N SER A 108 -2.03 23.75 -19.48
CA SER A 108 -2.85 23.85 -18.27
C SER A 108 -3.74 22.60 -18.15
N PRO A 109 -3.15 21.47 -17.75
CA PRO A 109 -3.88 20.21 -17.66
C PRO A 109 -4.90 20.25 -16.51
N SER A 110 -6.07 19.73 -16.80
CA SER A 110 -7.14 19.49 -15.83
C SER A 110 -7.78 18.12 -16.11
N PHE A 111 -8.58 17.62 -15.18
CA PHE A 111 -9.16 16.30 -15.27
C PHE A 111 -10.61 16.31 -14.84
N ARG A 112 -11.49 15.68 -15.59
CA ARG A 112 -12.80 15.32 -15.12
C ARG A 112 -12.66 14.17 -14.14
N VAL A 113 -13.24 14.34 -12.95
CA VAL A 113 -13.12 13.40 -11.85
C VAL A 113 -14.48 13.13 -11.21
N ARG A 114 -14.58 12.00 -10.49
CA ARG A 114 -15.74 11.63 -9.70
C ARG A 114 -15.27 10.94 -8.41
N PRO A 115 -15.22 11.63 -7.28
CA PRO A 115 -14.90 11.03 -6.00
C PRO A 115 -15.95 10.00 -5.56
N SER A 116 -15.54 8.95 -4.84
CA SER A 116 -16.45 8.01 -4.18
C SER A 116 -16.49 8.20 -2.66
N ALA A 117 -15.67 9.12 -2.14
CA ALA A 117 -15.66 9.52 -0.74
C ALA A 117 -15.69 11.06 -0.63
N GLY A 118 -15.79 11.55 0.61
CA GLY A 118 -15.77 12.97 0.91
C GLY A 118 -17.02 13.76 0.51
N PRO A 119 -16.97 15.10 0.62
CA PRO A 119 -18.13 15.96 0.43
C PRO A 119 -18.69 15.97 -1.01
N GLN A 120 -17.85 15.64 -1.98
CA GLN A 120 -18.22 15.64 -3.40
C GLN A 120 -18.55 14.24 -3.95
N THR A 121 -18.79 13.26 -3.04
CA THR A 121 -19.11 11.88 -3.40
C THR A 121 -20.15 11.77 -4.50
N GLY A 122 -19.82 11.04 -5.57
CA GLY A 122 -20.71 10.72 -6.68
C GLY A 122 -20.90 11.85 -7.70
N ARG A 123 -20.42 13.08 -7.42
CA ARG A 123 -20.49 14.22 -8.35
C ARG A 123 -19.34 14.19 -9.34
N GLU A 124 -19.62 14.53 -10.59
CA GLU A 124 -18.59 14.70 -11.62
C GLU A 124 -18.29 16.19 -11.81
N PHE A 125 -17.02 16.55 -11.75
CA PHE A 125 -16.53 17.92 -11.94
C PHE A 125 -15.10 17.94 -12.48
N THR A 126 -14.59 19.11 -12.80
CA THR A 126 -13.24 19.28 -13.31
C THR A 126 -12.33 19.86 -12.23
N VAL A 127 -11.16 19.24 -12.07
CA VAL A 127 -10.07 19.71 -11.19
C VAL A 127 -8.83 20.05 -12.02
N THR A 128 -8.03 20.98 -11.56
CA THR A 128 -6.70 21.22 -12.12
C THR A 128 -5.73 20.08 -11.78
N ALA A 129 -4.62 20.00 -12.49
CA ALA A 129 -3.55 19.07 -12.14
C ALA A 129 -3.05 19.25 -10.70
N GLN A 130 -2.96 20.52 -10.25
CA GLN A 130 -2.55 20.85 -8.89
C GLN A 130 -3.56 20.32 -7.85
N GLN A 131 -4.85 20.52 -8.06
CA GLN A 131 -5.89 20.00 -7.16
C GLN A 131 -5.90 18.46 -7.09
N TYR A 132 -5.62 17.78 -8.21
CA TYR A 132 -5.47 16.32 -8.18
C TYR A 132 -4.23 15.89 -7.37
N CYS A 133 -3.12 16.63 -7.48
CA CYS A 133 -1.93 16.39 -6.64
C CYS A 133 -2.21 16.65 -5.14
N GLU A 134 -3.03 17.64 -4.81
CA GLU A 134 -3.47 17.92 -3.44
C GLU A 134 -4.25 16.76 -2.84
N GLU A 135 -5.09 16.09 -3.62
CA GLU A 135 -5.78 14.87 -3.20
C GLU A 135 -4.80 13.71 -2.86
N ILE A 136 -3.72 13.59 -3.62
CA ILE A 136 -2.66 12.61 -3.30
C ILE A 136 -1.96 13.02 -2.00
N ALA A 137 -1.57 14.27 -1.88
CA ALA A 137 -0.84 14.80 -0.73
C ALA A 137 -1.68 14.80 0.57
N LEU A 138 -2.99 15.01 0.51
CA LEU A 138 -3.88 14.97 1.68
C LEU A 138 -3.91 13.57 2.31
N SER A 139 -4.02 12.51 1.50
CA SER A 139 -3.96 11.14 2.00
C SER A 139 -2.60 10.84 2.67
N GLU A 140 -1.52 11.27 2.03
CA GLU A 140 -0.17 11.13 2.56
C GLU A 140 0.01 11.86 3.90
N ALA A 141 -0.42 13.12 3.96
CA ALA A 141 -0.34 13.94 5.18
C ALA A 141 -1.11 13.30 6.34
N ARG A 142 -2.32 12.79 6.06
CA ARG A 142 -3.13 12.13 7.07
C ARG A 142 -2.51 10.81 7.56
N LEU A 143 -1.96 10.00 6.66
CA LEU A 143 -1.23 8.79 7.03
C LEU A 143 -0.01 9.12 7.92
N LYS A 144 0.75 10.15 7.55
CA LYS A 144 1.91 10.62 8.34
C LYS A 144 1.48 11.11 9.73
N GLU A 145 0.40 11.90 9.80
CA GLU A 145 -0.17 12.36 11.07
C GLU A 145 -0.55 11.18 11.97
N ILE A 146 -1.27 10.19 11.43
CA ILE A 146 -1.73 9.03 12.19
C ILE A 146 -0.57 8.14 12.60
N THR A 147 0.32 7.80 11.68
CA THR A 147 1.33 6.74 11.88
C THR A 147 2.65 7.25 12.43
N GLY A 148 2.95 8.54 12.28
CA GLY A 148 4.27 9.12 12.51
C GLY A 148 5.32 8.68 11.48
N GLN A 149 4.94 7.85 10.50
CA GLN A 149 5.83 7.34 9.46
C GLN A 149 5.56 8.07 8.13
N ALA A 150 6.61 8.52 7.46
CA ALA A 150 6.48 9.10 6.12
C ALA A 150 6.02 8.03 5.12
N PRO A 151 4.89 8.22 4.43
CA PRO A 151 4.47 7.36 3.34
C PRO A 151 5.48 7.35 2.19
N LEU A 152 5.35 6.41 1.28
CA LEU A 152 6.15 6.39 0.05
C LEU A 152 5.63 7.46 -0.92
N PRO A 153 6.49 8.11 -1.71
CA PRO A 153 6.09 9.08 -2.74
C PRO A 153 5.45 8.37 -3.95
N LEU A 154 4.48 7.53 -3.64
CA LEU A 154 3.76 6.67 -4.57
C LEU A 154 2.25 6.91 -4.42
N PHE A 155 1.51 6.75 -5.51
CA PHE A 155 0.06 6.74 -5.45
C PHE A 155 -0.52 5.66 -6.37
N ARG A 156 -1.72 5.21 -6.05
CA ARG A 156 -2.55 4.39 -6.95
C ARG A 156 -3.79 5.18 -7.32
N ALA A 157 -4.08 5.30 -8.60
CA ALA A 157 -5.30 5.94 -9.05
C ALA A 157 -6.50 5.03 -8.78
N PRO A 158 -7.60 5.52 -8.19
CA PRO A 158 -8.81 4.74 -7.93
C PRO A 158 -9.31 3.98 -9.17
N GLY A 159 -9.58 2.68 -8.98
CA GLY A 159 -9.97 1.76 -10.05
C GLY A 159 -8.92 1.56 -11.16
N GLY A 160 -7.67 1.94 -10.93
CA GLY A 160 -6.58 1.85 -11.91
C GLY A 160 -6.76 2.76 -13.13
N LYS A 161 -7.71 3.69 -13.11
CA LYS A 161 -8.05 4.55 -14.26
C LYS A 161 -7.11 5.73 -14.36
N THR A 162 -6.36 5.81 -15.44
CA THR A 162 -5.35 6.86 -15.67
C THR A 162 -5.32 7.34 -17.10
N SER A 163 -4.59 8.43 -17.33
CA SER A 163 -4.13 8.86 -18.64
C SER A 163 -2.66 9.23 -18.58
N ALA A 164 -1.98 9.25 -19.71
CA ALA A 164 -0.60 9.71 -19.78
C ALA A 164 -0.44 11.13 -19.20
N ARG A 165 -1.43 12.02 -19.41
CA ARG A 165 -1.44 13.39 -18.90
C ARG A 165 -1.58 13.44 -17.38
N LEU A 166 -2.47 12.61 -16.80
CA LEU A 166 -2.62 12.46 -15.35
C LEU A 166 -1.32 11.98 -14.70
N LEU A 167 -0.74 10.90 -15.24
CA LEU A 167 0.50 10.34 -14.72
C LEU A 167 1.66 11.33 -14.79
N GLN A 168 1.76 12.09 -15.89
CA GLN A 168 2.77 13.13 -16.01
C GLN A 168 2.55 14.27 -14.99
N ALA A 169 1.30 14.66 -14.72
CA ALA A 169 0.97 15.66 -13.72
C ALA A 169 1.37 15.18 -12.31
N ALA A 170 0.98 13.98 -11.93
CA ALA A 170 1.36 13.39 -10.63
C ALA A 170 2.89 13.29 -10.48
N LYS A 171 3.59 12.88 -11.54
CA LYS A 171 5.06 12.81 -11.54
C LYS A 171 5.71 14.17 -11.29
N ARG A 172 5.18 15.27 -11.86
CA ARG A 172 5.67 16.65 -11.59
C ARG A 172 5.45 17.07 -10.15
N CYS A 173 4.44 16.51 -9.47
CA CYS A 173 4.18 16.74 -8.05
C CYS A 173 4.99 15.81 -7.11
N GLY A 174 5.87 14.98 -7.66
CA GLY A 174 6.71 14.08 -6.88
C GLY A 174 6.11 12.68 -6.63
N TYR A 175 5.05 12.28 -7.34
CA TYR A 175 4.41 10.99 -7.14
C TYR A 175 4.55 10.06 -8.34
N ALA A 176 5.03 8.84 -8.13
CA ALA A 176 4.95 7.78 -9.12
C ALA A 176 3.67 6.95 -8.94
N HIS A 177 3.03 6.62 -10.06
CA HIS A 177 1.84 5.76 -10.06
C HIS A 177 2.23 4.29 -9.95
N VAL A 178 1.46 3.54 -9.16
CA VAL A 178 1.60 2.08 -9.02
C VAL A 178 0.31 1.40 -9.45
N GLY A 179 0.38 0.61 -10.50
CA GLY A 179 -0.67 -0.32 -10.89
C GLY A 179 -0.52 -1.67 -10.21
N TRP A 180 -0.99 -2.71 -10.87
CA TRP A 180 -0.79 -4.11 -10.50
C TRP A 180 -0.45 -4.93 -11.74
N SER A 181 0.19 -6.08 -11.53
CA SER A 181 0.53 -7.00 -12.61
C SER A 181 -0.74 -7.66 -13.19
N PRO A 182 -0.73 -8.12 -14.44
CA PRO A 182 -1.89 -8.80 -15.02
C PRO A 182 -2.41 -9.97 -14.17
N ALA A 183 -1.51 -10.76 -13.58
CA ALA A 183 -1.86 -11.84 -12.65
C ALA A 183 -2.06 -11.36 -11.20
N GLY A 184 -1.77 -10.09 -10.93
CA GLY A 184 -1.83 -9.50 -9.59
C GLY A 184 -3.22 -9.05 -9.15
N PHE A 185 -4.19 -8.95 -10.04
CA PHE A 185 -5.57 -8.68 -9.67
C PHE A 185 -6.16 -9.92 -8.98
N LEU A 186 -6.30 -9.87 -7.66
CA LEU A 186 -6.71 -11.03 -6.87
C LEU A 186 -8.22 -11.29 -6.85
N GLY A 187 -9.01 -10.40 -7.45
CA GLY A 187 -10.43 -10.59 -7.71
C GLY A 187 -11.35 -10.45 -6.48
N ASP A 188 -10.85 -9.90 -5.38
CA ASP A 188 -11.60 -9.71 -4.14
C ASP A 188 -12.79 -8.73 -4.26
N GLU A 189 -12.85 -7.95 -5.35
CA GLU A 189 -13.97 -7.07 -5.68
C GLU A 189 -14.98 -7.71 -6.65
N LEU A 190 -14.70 -8.91 -7.19
CA LEU A 190 -15.59 -9.59 -8.11
C LEU A 190 -16.77 -10.24 -7.37
N PRO A 191 -17.94 -10.31 -7.99
CA PRO A 191 -19.13 -10.93 -7.37
C PRO A 191 -18.87 -12.40 -6.99
N SER A 192 -19.07 -12.74 -5.71
CA SER A 192 -18.81 -14.08 -5.18
C SER A 192 -19.66 -15.18 -5.83
N GLU A 193 -20.83 -14.84 -6.35
CA GLU A 193 -21.72 -15.76 -7.06
C GLU A 193 -21.13 -16.27 -8.39
N ARG A 194 -20.21 -15.51 -9.00
CA ARG A 194 -19.54 -15.86 -10.26
C ARG A 194 -18.08 -16.28 -10.05
N TYR A 195 -17.45 -15.75 -9.03
CA TYR A 195 -16.03 -15.90 -8.77
C TYR A 195 -15.84 -16.38 -7.33
N SER A 196 -15.94 -17.70 -7.13
CA SER A 196 -15.77 -18.30 -5.81
C SER A 196 -14.35 -18.05 -5.26
N ASN A 197 -14.23 -18.03 -3.94
CA ASN A 197 -12.92 -17.91 -3.28
C ASN A 197 -11.95 -19.01 -3.74
N ALA A 198 -12.42 -20.24 -3.92
CA ALA A 198 -11.60 -21.36 -4.40
C ALA A 198 -11.05 -21.12 -5.82
N ALA A 199 -11.88 -20.61 -6.75
CA ALA A 199 -11.47 -20.32 -8.12
C ALA A 199 -10.45 -19.17 -8.15
N LEU A 200 -10.66 -18.11 -7.36
CA LEU A 200 -9.71 -16.99 -7.25
C LEU A 200 -8.35 -17.44 -6.69
N LEU A 201 -8.36 -18.27 -5.65
CA LEU A 201 -7.14 -18.83 -5.08
C LEU A 201 -6.36 -19.68 -6.10
N GLN A 202 -7.06 -20.58 -6.79
CA GLN A 202 -6.43 -21.43 -7.80
C GLN A 202 -5.81 -20.58 -8.91
N GLN A 203 -6.55 -19.63 -9.47
CA GLN A 203 -6.07 -18.72 -10.52
C GLN A 203 -4.83 -17.93 -10.08
N ALA A 204 -4.85 -17.39 -8.86
CA ALA A 204 -3.73 -16.63 -8.32
C ALA A 204 -2.48 -17.52 -8.17
N LEU A 205 -2.63 -18.71 -7.59
CA LEU A 205 -1.51 -19.65 -7.44
C LEU A 205 -0.94 -20.11 -8.78
N GLU A 206 -1.74 -20.28 -9.82
CA GLU A 206 -1.28 -20.70 -11.14
C GLU A 206 -0.53 -19.62 -11.92
N HIS A 207 -0.91 -18.36 -11.77
CA HIS A 207 -0.47 -17.30 -12.68
C HIS A 207 0.50 -16.30 -12.07
N ILE A 208 0.56 -16.12 -10.75
CA ILE A 208 1.50 -15.19 -10.10
C ILE A 208 2.95 -15.61 -10.38
N ARG A 209 3.78 -14.63 -10.70
CA ARG A 209 5.22 -14.77 -11.01
C ARG A 209 6.06 -13.90 -10.09
N PRO A 210 7.35 -14.19 -9.92
CA PRO A 210 8.28 -13.31 -9.21
C PRO A 210 8.30 -11.90 -9.84
N GLY A 211 8.24 -10.88 -8.99
CA GLY A 211 8.17 -9.48 -9.39
C GLY A 211 6.76 -8.92 -9.46
N ASP A 212 5.71 -9.76 -9.41
CA ASP A 212 4.33 -9.28 -9.53
C ASP A 212 3.91 -8.39 -8.34
N ILE A 213 3.20 -7.31 -8.68
CA ILE A 213 2.46 -6.47 -7.74
C ILE A 213 1.04 -6.99 -7.65
N LEU A 214 0.64 -7.40 -6.46
CA LEU A 214 -0.66 -7.99 -6.17
C LEU A 214 -1.60 -6.94 -5.57
N LEU A 215 -2.88 -6.97 -5.94
CA LEU A 215 -3.92 -6.06 -5.45
C LEU A 215 -5.04 -6.83 -4.77
N ALA A 216 -5.35 -6.44 -3.55
CA ALA A 216 -6.59 -6.72 -2.84
C ALA A 216 -7.00 -5.50 -1.99
N HIS A 217 -8.11 -5.58 -1.27
CA HIS A 217 -8.71 -4.47 -0.53
C HIS A 217 -8.97 -4.84 0.94
N LEU A 218 -9.08 -3.83 1.78
CA LEU A 218 -9.44 -3.96 3.19
C LEU A 218 -10.97 -4.13 3.39
N GLY A 219 -11.61 -4.69 2.38
CA GLY A 219 -13.03 -5.02 2.32
C GLY A 219 -13.79 -4.28 1.22
N ILE A 220 -14.64 -4.98 0.51
CA ILE A 220 -15.41 -4.49 -0.64
C ILE A 220 -16.91 -4.68 -0.42
N TRP A 221 -17.69 -3.61 -0.61
CA TRP A 221 -19.14 -3.61 -0.38
C TRP A 221 -19.94 -4.60 -1.26
N SER A 222 -19.47 -4.83 -2.48
CA SER A 222 -20.17 -5.68 -3.45
C SER A 222 -19.95 -7.18 -3.23
N ARG A 223 -18.95 -7.59 -2.44
CA ARG A 223 -18.64 -8.99 -2.23
C ARG A 223 -19.34 -9.53 -0.98
N LYS A 224 -20.20 -10.54 -1.16
CA LYS A 224 -20.97 -11.17 -0.08
C LYS A 224 -20.18 -12.22 0.70
N ASP A 225 -19.34 -13.01 -0.02
CA ASP A 225 -18.45 -14.00 0.58
C ASP A 225 -17.05 -13.38 0.71
N PRO A 226 -16.62 -12.96 1.91
CA PRO A 226 -15.37 -12.23 2.08
C PRO A 226 -14.15 -13.00 1.55
N TRP A 227 -13.36 -12.32 0.73
CA TRP A 227 -12.13 -12.88 0.19
C TRP A 227 -11.09 -13.12 1.29
N ALA A 228 -10.93 -12.21 2.23
CA ALA A 228 -10.07 -12.36 3.40
C ALA A 228 -10.90 -12.75 4.63
N PRO A 229 -10.44 -13.71 5.47
CA PRO A 229 -9.15 -14.42 5.37
C PRO A 229 -9.16 -15.63 4.44
N ALA A 230 -10.32 -16.02 3.89
CA ALA A 230 -10.52 -17.29 3.20
C ALA A 230 -9.53 -17.56 2.05
N VAL A 231 -9.13 -16.53 1.30
CA VAL A 231 -8.16 -16.66 0.20
C VAL A 231 -6.77 -16.15 0.60
N LEU A 232 -6.69 -15.10 1.41
CA LEU A 232 -5.43 -14.43 1.71
C LEU A 232 -4.40 -15.37 2.35
N GLU A 233 -4.78 -16.09 3.40
CA GLU A 233 -3.84 -16.96 4.12
C GLU A 233 -3.39 -18.16 3.27
N PRO A 234 -4.30 -18.94 2.64
CA PRO A 234 -3.89 -20.01 1.72
C PRO A 234 -3.05 -19.52 0.53
N LEU A 235 -3.30 -18.31 0.01
CA LEU A 235 -2.48 -17.72 -1.04
C LEU A 235 -1.05 -17.45 -0.57
N ILE A 236 -0.89 -16.84 0.61
CA ILE A 236 0.41 -16.58 1.20
C ILE A 236 1.17 -17.91 1.42
N GLU A 237 0.53 -18.91 2.01
CA GLU A 237 1.13 -20.22 2.27
C GLU A 237 1.52 -20.92 0.97
N GLY A 238 0.63 -20.93 -0.02
CA GLY A 238 0.88 -21.55 -1.32
C GLY A 238 2.00 -20.87 -2.09
N LEU A 239 2.13 -19.55 -2.03
CA LEU A 239 3.26 -18.83 -2.64
C LEU A 239 4.56 -19.11 -1.89
N LYS A 240 4.56 -19.07 -0.56
CA LYS A 240 5.75 -19.38 0.26
C LYS A 240 6.26 -20.80 0.04
N SER A 241 5.38 -21.79 -0.03
CA SER A 241 5.76 -23.19 -0.31
C SER A 241 6.46 -23.37 -1.67
N ARG A 242 6.24 -22.44 -2.60
CA ARG A 242 6.89 -22.38 -3.92
C ARG A 242 8.15 -21.49 -3.93
N GLY A 243 8.59 -21.05 -2.76
CA GLY A 243 9.80 -20.24 -2.57
C GLY A 243 9.63 -18.75 -2.83
N PHE A 244 8.39 -18.25 -2.91
CA PHE A 244 8.15 -16.81 -2.98
C PHE A 244 8.37 -16.15 -1.62
N CYS A 245 8.75 -14.88 -1.64
CA CYS A 245 8.89 -14.04 -0.46
C CYS A 245 8.18 -12.71 -0.70
N PHE A 246 7.53 -12.22 0.34
CA PHE A 246 6.77 -10.97 0.28
C PHE A 246 7.66 -9.78 0.64
N ARG A 247 7.59 -8.71 -0.13
CA ARG A 247 8.31 -7.44 0.07
C ARG A 247 7.35 -6.26 -0.07
N THR A 248 7.71 -5.14 0.56
CA THR A 248 7.01 -3.87 0.32
C THR A 248 7.54 -3.21 -0.95
N LEU A 249 6.79 -2.25 -1.50
CA LEU A 249 7.22 -1.48 -2.67
C LEU A 249 8.49 -0.64 -2.43
N ARG A 250 8.97 -0.50 -1.18
CA ARG A 250 10.31 0.08 -0.92
C ARG A 250 11.42 -0.68 -1.64
N ASP A 251 11.25 -1.99 -1.81
CA ASP A 251 12.24 -2.87 -2.39
C ASP A 251 11.97 -3.18 -3.87
N HIS A 252 10.90 -2.61 -4.46
CA HIS A 252 10.54 -2.91 -5.86
C HIS A 252 11.50 -2.22 -6.82
N PRO A 253 12.12 -2.95 -7.78
CA PRO A 253 13.16 -2.41 -8.67
C PRO A 253 12.73 -1.16 -9.45
N GLU A 254 11.48 -1.10 -9.89
CA GLU A 254 10.93 0.05 -10.62
C GLU A 254 10.80 1.30 -9.75
N TYR A 255 10.49 1.13 -8.44
CA TYR A 255 10.13 2.27 -7.57
C TYR A 255 11.23 2.67 -6.60
N GLN A 256 12.16 1.79 -6.25
CA GLN A 256 13.21 2.09 -5.25
C GLN A 256 14.05 3.34 -5.61
N GLY A 257 14.39 3.51 -6.88
CA GLY A 257 15.13 4.70 -7.34
C GLY A 257 14.30 5.99 -7.23
N TRP A 258 13.01 5.90 -7.57
CA TRP A 258 12.08 7.03 -7.39
C TRP A 258 11.92 7.40 -5.92
N ILE A 259 11.68 6.42 -5.06
CA ILE A 259 11.50 6.61 -3.62
C ILE A 259 12.74 7.28 -3.01
N ALA A 260 13.93 6.83 -3.38
CA ALA A 260 15.19 7.42 -2.90
C ALA A 260 15.38 8.88 -3.36
N ALA A 261 14.96 9.21 -4.59
CA ALA A 261 15.08 10.55 -5.17
C ALA A 261 14.01 11.54 -4.69
N HIS A 262 12.90 11.07 -4.14
CA HIS A 262 11.74 11.89 -3.73
C HIS A 262 11.35 11.62 -2.27
N PRO A 263 12.23 11.86 -1.30
CA PRO A 263 11.88 11.65 0.11
C PRO A 263 10.74 12.59 0.50
N VAL A 264 9.70 12.02 1.11
CA VAL A 264 8.56 12.79 1.65
C VAL A 264 9.06 13.66 2.80
N ARG A 265 8.80 14.96 2.71
CA ARG A 265 9.26 15.97 3.68
C ARG A 265 8.35 16.05 4.92
#